data_a1e6d19fd58ff8a5c0d3d9396000a23b
#
_entry.id   a1e6d19fd58ff8a5c0d3d9396000a23b
#
_cell.length_a   1.000
_cell.length_b   1.000
_cell.length_c   1.000
_cell.angle_alpha   90.00
_cell.angle_beta   90.00
_cell.angle_gamma   90.00
#
_symmetry.space_group_name_H-M   'P 1'
#
loop_
_entity.id
_entity.type
_entity.pdbx_description
1 polymer ?
#
loop_
_entity_poly.entity_id
_entity_poly.type
_entity_poly.pdbx_seq_one_letter_code
_entity_poly.pdbx_strand_id
1 'polypeptide(L)'
;LGLDDDLVNDALDPHEIPRIEQGDGWVYFITRLPGVDDNFNDFTTPIMFALGEHVVTLSRERMGRVWQPFVDRTRIQAPSQTQLFLVMVEAMLRSYQSRVALINRQTRAVTGDVTTLRSRDIATLVEFERKLNDYLDALIPTNVALERTLNTRYKLIKLGEEDQGIVEDLSVDIEQLIARCKSLLRTIQNVRDSFRAVMDTRLNETMRILTVATLALTIPTMLAGLFGMNVDFPFDTHGVMAFWIIVAASIITAIATGYYFLKKR
;
A
#
# COMPACT_ATOMS: atom_id res chain seq x y z
N LEU A 1 25.11 -16.21 -29.41
CA LEU A 1 24.32 -15.07 -29.87
C LEU A 1 25.13 -13.76 -29.84
N GLY A 2 26.35 -13.76 -29.18
CA GLY A 2 27.19 -12.56 -29.07
C GLY A 2 26.54 -11.44 -28.24
N LEU A 3 25.83 -11.80 -27.19
CA LEU A 3 25.29 -10.86 -26.22
C LEU A 3 26.40 -10.43 -25.25
N ASP A 4 26.32 -9.22 -24.73
CA ASP A 4 27.19 -8.70 -23.69
C ASP A 4 26.98 -9.45 -22.38
N ASP A 5 28.05 -10.10 -21.87
CA ASP A 5 27.98 -10.93 -20.67
C ASP A 5 27.65 -10.12 -19.40
N ASP A 6 28.10 -8.87 -19.32
CA ASP A 6 27.83 -8.00 -18.17
C ASP A 6 26.34 -7.64 -18.12
N LEU A 7 25.74 -7.26 -19.26
CA LEU A 7 24.31 -6.94 -19.35
C LEU A 7 23.42 -8.17 -19.17
N VAL A 8 23.89 -9.36 -19.56
CA VAL A 8 23.20 -10.62 -19.27
C VAL A 8 23.21 -10.90 -17.77
N ASN A 9 24.31 -10.67 -17.08
CA ASN A 9 24.41 -10.84 -15.63
C ASN A 9 23.52 -9.83 -14.88
N ASP A 10 23.51 -8.57 -15.34
CA ASP A 10 22.63 -7.53 -14.78
C ASP A 10 21.15 -7.92 -14.90
N ALA A 11 20.73 -8.47 -16.03
CA ALA A 11 19.35 -8.95 -16.22
C ALA A 11 18.95 -10.08 -15.25
N LEU A 12 19.93 -10.75 -14.65
CA LEU A 12 19.72 -11.82 -13.67
C LEU A 12 19.79 -11.29 -12.20
N ASP A 13 20.23 -10.06 -11.98
CA ASP A 13 20.22 -9.42 -10.65
C ASP A 13 18.79 -9.06 -10.23
N PRO A 14 18.27 -9.60 -9.10
CA PRO A 14 16.92 -9.29 -8.62
C PRO A 14 16.66 -7.81 -8.36
N HIS A 15 17.70 -7.01 -8.17
CA HIS A 15 17.62 -5.59 -7.83
C HIS A 15 17.89 -4.66 -9.02
N GLU A 16 18.05 -5.22 -10.21
CA GLU A 16 18.38 -4.46 -11.41
C GLU A 16 17.31 -3.39 -11.72
N ILE A 17 17.79 -2.19 -12.11
CA ILE A 17 16.98 -1.02 -12.40
C ILE A 17 16.67 -0.95 -13.90
N PRO A 18 15.41 -0.66 -14.28
CA PRO A 18 15.06 -0.50 -15.69
C PRO A 18 15.89 0.57 -16.39
N ARG A 19 16.44 0.22 -17.56
CA ARG A 19 17.22 1.11 -18.41
C ARG A 19 17.30 0.61 -19.83
N ILE A 20 17.84 1.42 -20.72
CA ILE A 20 18.16 1.04 -22.09
C ILE A 20 19.66 1.32 -22.34
N GLU A 21 20.34 0.35 -22.92
CA GLU A 21 21.74 0.41 -23.28
C GLU A 21 21.99 -0.13 -24.68
N GLN A 22 23.15 0.20 -25.27
CA GLN A 22 23.57 -0.30 -26.56
C GLN A 22 25.00 -0.85 -26.46
N GLY A 23 25.19 -2.07 -26.93
CA GLY A 23 26.48 -2.75 -26.95
C GLY A 23 26.51 -3.85 -28.01
N ASP A 24 27.67 -4.05 -28.65
CA ASP A 24 27.97 -5.15 -29.58
C ASP A 24 26.94 -5.39 -30.71
N GLY A 25 26.35 -4.29 -31.21
CA GLY A 25 25.31 -4.35 -32.26
C GLY A 25 23.90 -4.68 -31.77
N TRP A 26 23.71 -4.81 -30.47
CA TRP A 26 22.43 -5.03 -29.83
C TRP A 26 21.97 -3.80 -29.07
N VAL A 27 20.66 -3.66 -28.90
CA VAL A 27 20.03 -2.72 -27.98
C VAL A 27 19.39 -3.53 -26.86
N TYR A 28 19.77 -3.25 -25.63
CA TYR A 28 19.29 -3.92 -24.44
C TYR A 28 18.29 -3.03 -23.71
N PHE A 29 17.06 -3.47 -23.63
CA PHE A 29 16.02 -2.82 -22.87
C PHE A 29 15.74 -3.68 -21.62
N ILE A 30 16.23 -3.22 -20.49
CA ILE A 30 16.03 -3.89 -19.19
C ILE A 30 14.85 -3.22 -18.51
N THR A 31 13.90 -4.02 -18.03
CA THR A 31 12.74 -3.57 -17.27
C THR A 31 12.37 -4.59 -16.20
N ARG A 32 11.26 -4.39 -15.51
CA ARG A 32 10.77 -5.34 -14.52
C ARG A 32 9.35 -5.77 -14.87
N LEU A 33 9.07 -7.05 -14.68
CA LEU A 33 7.78 -7.65 -14.95
C LEU A 33 7.12 -8.05 -13.62
N PRO A 34 5.82 -7.75 -13.41
CA PRO A 34 5.13 -8.20 -12.21
C PRO A 34 4.86 -9.70 -12.29
N GLY A 35 5.30 -10.42 -11.27
CA GLY A 35 5.11 -11.86 -11.08
C GLY A 35 4.28 -12.19 -9.85
N VAL A 36 3.99 -13.47 -9.68
CA VAL A 36 3.42 -14.06 -8.46
C VAL A 36 4.24 -15.28 -8.13
N ASP A 37 4.75 -15.35 -6.92
CA ASP A 37 5.44 -16.55 -6.43
C ASP A 37 4.47 -17.71 -6.16
N ASP A 38 5.02 -18.86 -5.78
CA ASP A 38 4.23 -20.05 -5.45
C ASP A 38 3.31 -19.85 -4.23
N ASN A 39 3.60 -18.84 -3.40
CA ASN A 39 2.79 -18.44 -2.23
C ASN A 39 1.78 -17.33 -2.55
N PHE A 40 1.55 -17.04 -3.82
CA PHE A 40 0.69 -15.95 -4.30
C PHE A 40 1.11 -14.54 -3.87
N ASN A 41 2.38 -14.33 -3.50
CA ASN A 41 2.89 -12.99 -3.27
C ASN A 41 3.24 -12.32 -4.60
N ASP A 42 2.79 -11.09 -4.77
CA ASP A 42 3.20 -10.26 -5.90
C ASP A 42 4.63 -9.78 -5.69
N PHE A 43 5.43 -9.86 -6.74
CA PHE A 43 6.78 -9.35 -6.81
C PHE A 43 7.05 -8.77 -8.19
N THR A 44 8.15 -8.04 -8.35
CA THR A 44 8.66 -7.64 -9.67
C THR A 44 10.00 -8.29 -9.92
N THR A 45 10.21 -8.80 -11.13
CA THR A 45 11.46 -9.44 -11.53
C THR A 45 12.02 -8.78 -12.77
N PRO A 46 13.34 -8.61 -12.88
CA PRO A 46 13.97 -8.09 -14.07
C PRO A 46 13.70 -8.96 -15.28
N ILE A 47 13.55 -8.30 -16.41
CA ILE A 47 13.49 -8.90 -17.73
C ILE A 47 14.27 -8.01 -18.70
N MET A 48 15.11 -8.63 -19.51
CA MET A 48 15.86 -7.99 -20.57
C MET A 48 15.27 -8.37 -21.92
N PHE A 49 15.13 -7.38 -22.78
CA PHE A 49 14.89 -7.53 -24.20
C PHE A 49 16.15 -7.10 -24.93
N ALA A 50 16.82 -8.02 -25.61
CA ALA A 50 17.91 -7.71 -26.50
C ALA A 50 17.39 -7.69 -27.94
N LEU A 51 17.53 -6.53 -28.60
CA LEU A 51 17.03 -6.23 -29.92
C LEU A 51 18.22 -6.14 -30.90
N GLY A 52 18.25 -7.02 -31.89
CA GLY A 52 19.25 -7.10 -32.92
C GLY A 52 18.65 -7.72 -34.19
N GLU A 53 19.32 -8.69 -34.79
CA GLU A 53 18.73 -9.50 -35.87
C GLU A 53 17.53 -10.33 -35.38
N HIS A 54 17.48 -10.60 -34.08
CA HIS A 54 16.40 -11.31 -33.40
C HIS A 54 15.97 -10.51 -32.16
N VAL A 55 14.83 -10.86 -31.58
CA VAL A 55 14.43 -10.41 -30.24
C VAL A 55 14.70 -11.55 -29.27
N VAL A 56 15.60 -11.30 -28.31
CA VAL A 56 15.92 -12.24 -27.25
C VAL A 56 15.37 -11.71 -25.95
N THR A 57 14.65 -12.53 -25.20
CA THR A 57 14.17 -12.19 -23.86
C THR A 57 14.87 -13.05 -22.84
N LEU A 58 15.39 -12.43 -21.79
CA LEU A 58 16.04 -13.11 -20.67
C LEU A 58 15.42 -12.66 -19.36
N SER A 59 15.08 -13.61 -18.50
CA SER A 59 14.66 -13.35 -17.14
C SER A 59 15.05 -14.53 -16.25
N ARG A 60 15.33 -14.24 -14.99
CA ARG A 60 15.62 -15.26 -13.97
C ARG A 60 14.41 -16.17 -13.70
N GLU A 61 13.22 -15.59 -13.72
CA GLU A 61 11.98 -16.31 -13.40
C GLU A 61 11.28 -16.83 -14.65
N ARG A 62 10.53 -17.93 -14.49
CA ARG A 62 9.72 -18.49 -15.58
C ARG A 62 8.52 -17.57 -15.88
N MET A 63 8.56 -16.91 -17.03
CA MET A 63 7.54 -15.95 -17.48
C MET A 63 6.41 -16.57 -18.29
N GLY A 64 6.24 -17.89 -18.22
CA GLY A 64 5.27 -18.61 -19.05
C GLY A 64 3.87 -18.03 -19.07
N ARG A 65 3.35 -17.58 -17.91
CA ARG A 65 1.98 -17.03 -17.83
C ARG A 65 1.80 -15.71 -18.58
N VAL A 66 2.82 -14.87 -18.64
CA VAL A 66 2.73 -13.58 -19.36
C VAL A 66 2.90 -13.80 -20.87
N TRP A 67 3.79 -14.73 -21.24
CA TRP A 67 4.06 -15.03 -22.64
C TRP A 67 3.16 -16.11 -23.24
N GLN A 68 2.44 -16.89 -22.40
CA GLN A 68 1.53 -17.93 -22.88
C GLN A 68 0.55 -17.44 -23.96
N PRO A 69 -0.09 -16.26 -23.82
CA PRO A 69 -0.97 -15.74 -24.87
C PRO A 69 -0.27 -15.46 -26.20
N PHE A 70 1.05 -15.26 -26.19
CA PHE A 70 1.86 -15.06 -27.40
C PHE A 70 2.26 -16.40 -28.02
N VAL A 71 2.57 -17.40 -27.18
CA VAL A 71 2.91 -18.75 -27.63
C VAL A 71 1.69 -19.45 -28.24
N ASP A 72 0.51 -19.29 -27.62
CA ASP A 72 -0.72 -19.96 -28.03
C ASP A 72 -1.42 -19.26 -29.22
N ARG A 73 -1.14 -17.97 -29.43
CA ARG A 73 -1.65 -17.25 -30.60
C ARG A 73 -0.79 -17.53 -31.83
N THR A 74 -1.23 -18.44 -32.67
CA THR A 74 -0.62 -18.81 -33.95
C THR A 74 -0.49 -17.66 -34.95
N ARG A 75 -0.87 -16.41 -34.61
CA ARG A 75 -0.83 -15.21 -35.42
C ARG A 75 -0.47 -13.99 -34.57
N ILE A 76 0.78 -13.90 -34.16
CA ILE A 76 1.33 -12.57 -33.83
C ILE A 76 1.69 -11.95 -35.18
N GLN A 77 0.90 -10.99 -35.65
CA GLN A 77 1.27 -10.18 -36.80
C GLN A 77 2.22 -9.09 -36.27
N ALA A 78 3.47 -9.45 -36.09
CA ALA A 78 4.54 -8.50 -35.85
C ALA A 78 5.46 -8.54 -37.07
N PRO A 79 5.31 -7.62 -38.04
CA PRO A 79 6.11 -7.61 -39.28
C PRO A 79 7.59 -7.24 -39.02
N SER A 80 7.94 -6.75 -37.83
CA SER A 80 9.32 -6.40 -37.48
C SER A 80 9.66 -6.82 -36.03
N GLN A 81 10.96 -6.94 -35.73
CA GLN A 81 11.45 -7.17 -34.37
C GLN A 81 11.03 -6.06 -33.40
N THR A 82 11.04 -4.82 -33.88
CA THR A 82 10.60 -3.64 -33.10
C THR A 82 9.14 -3.77 -32.70
N GLN A 83 8.27 -4.11 -33.64
CA GLN A 83 6.84 -4.31 -33.33
C GLN A 83 6.61 -5.49 -32.37
N LEU A 84 7.36 -6.59 -32.51
CA LEU A 84 7.29 -7.69 -31.57
C LEU A 84 7.66 -7.22 -30.15
N PHE A 85 8.74 -6.47 -30.01
CA PHE A 85 9.15 -5.90 -28.73
C PHE A 85 8.07 -5.01 -28.13
N LEU A 86 7.49 -4.08 -28.92
CA LEU A 86 6.45 -3.17 -28.44
C LEU A 86 5.18 -3.92 -27.98
N VAL A 87 4.76 -4.94 -28.71
CA VAL A 87 3.64 -5.79 -28.31
C VAL A 87 3.94 -6.54 -27.01
N MET A 88 5.19 -6.97 -26.78
CA MET A 88 5.59 -7.60 -25.52
C MET A 88 5.59 -6.60 -24.36
N VAL A 89 6.07 -5.37 -24.57
CA VAL A 89 6.00 -4.29 -23.57
C VAL A 89 4.54 -3.96 -23.25
N GLU A 90 3.66 -3.89 -24.24
CA GLU A 90 2.22 -3.67 -24.05
C GLU A 90 1.59 -4.79 -23.19
N ALA A 91 1.94 -6.05 -23.44
CA ALA A 91 1.44 -7.17 -22.64
C ALA A 91 1.92 -7.10 -21.17
N MET A 92 3.17 -6.69 -20.96
CA MET A 92 3.72 -6.42 -19.63
C MET A 92 2.91 -5.32 -18.93
N LEU A 93 2.64 -4.22 -19.62
CA LEU A 93 1.87 -3.10 -19.07
C LEU A 93 0.44 -3.51 -18.70
N ARG A 94 -0.23 -4.29 -19.54
CA ARG A 94 -1.56 -4.87 -19.24
C ARG A 94 -1.53 -5.74 -17.97
N SER A 95 -0.44 -6.45 -17.70
CA SER A 95 -0.26 -7.20 -16.45
C SER A 95 -0.22 -6.28 -15.23
N TYR A 96 0.50 -5.17 -15.28
CA TYR A 96 0.49 -4.15 -14.23
C TYR A 96 -0.90 -3.53 -14.04
N GLN A 97 -1.55 -3.13 -15.15
CA GLN A 97 -2.89 -2.54 -15.10
C GLN A 97 -3.91 -3.45 -14.40
N SER A 98 -3.88 -4.75 -14.69
CA SER A 98 -4.78 -5.73 -14.07
C SER A 98 -4.55 -5.87 -12.56
N ARG A 99 -3.28 -5.84 -12.12
CA ARG A 99 -2.90 -5.93 -10.70
C ARG A 99 -3.25 -4.66 -9.93
N VAL A 100 -2.96 -3.50 -10.49
CA VAL A 100 -3.35 -2.20 -9.89
C VAL A 100 -4.88 -2.09 -9.79
N ALA A 101 -5.62 -2.58 -10.79
CA ALA A 101 -7.08 -2.63 -10.74
C ALA A 101 -7.59 -3.58 -9.64
N LEU A 102 -6.90 -4.71 -9.40
CA LEU A 102 -7.23 -5.63 -8.31
C LEU A 102 -6.99 -4.96 -6.95
N ILE A 103 -5.81 -4.36 -6.74
CA ILE A 103 -5.49 -3.61 -5.51
C ILE A 103 -6.52 -2.51 -5.26
N ASN A 104 -6.91 -1.74 -6.30
CA ASN A 104 -7.94 -0.71 -6.18
C ASN A 104 -9.29 -1.28 -5.69
N ARG A 105 -9.73 -2.41 -6.26
CA ARG A 105 -10.98 -3.07 -5.82
C ARG A 105 -10.89 -3.54 -4.38
N GLN A 106 -9.78 -4.17 -4.00
CA GLN A 106 -9.56 -4.67 -2.64
C GLN A 106 -9.45 -3.53 -1.63
N THR A 107 -8.73 -2.45 -1.98
CA THR A 107 -8.67 -1.23 -1.16
C THR A 107 -10.08 -0.67 -0.90
N ARG A 108 -10.88 -0.51 -1.95
CA ARG A 108 -12.27 -0.01 -1.80
C ARG A 108 -13.14 -0.94 -0.93
N ALA A 109 -12.97 -2.25 -1.05
CA ALA A 109 -13.72 -3.22 -0.24
C ALA A 109 -13.37 -3.12 1.24
N VAL A 110 -12.08 -2.88 1.56
CA VAL A 110 -11.60 -2.72 2.94
C VAL A 110 -11.99 -1.35 3.51
N THR A 111 -11.99 -0.29 2.70
CA THR A 111 -12.13 1.11 3.16
C THR A 111 -13.57 1.62 3.18
N GLY A 112 -14.57 0.76 2.99
CA GLY A 112 -15.98 1.16 2.92
C GLY A 112 -16.50 1.87 4.17
N ASP A 113 -16.02 1.48 5.37
CA ASP A 113 -16.33 2.13 6.64
C ASP A 113 -15.11 2.09 7.56
N VAL A 114 -14.48 3.25 7.76
CA VAL A 114 -13.27 3.40 8.58
C VAL A 114 -13.52 3.03 10.06
N THR A 115 -14.75 3.18 10.53
CA THR A 115 -15.10 2.90 11.94
C THR A 115 -15.13 1.41 12.26
N THR A 116 -15.29 0.55 11.27
CA THR A 116 -15.34 -0.91 11.40
C THR A 116 -14.01 -1.61 11.10
N LEU A 117 -13.00 -0.84 10.62
CA LEU A 117 -11.68 -1.37 10.31
C LEU A 117 -11.03 -2.03 11.53
N ARG A 118 -10.33 -3.13 11.25
CA ARG A 118 -9.54 -3.88 12.24
C ARG A 118 -8.05 -3.74 11.92
N SER A 119 -7.21 -4.05 12.91
CA SER A 119 -5.75 -4.03 12.73
C SER A 119 -5.27 -4.92 11.56
N ARG A 120 -5.97 -6.04 11.31
CA ARG A 120 -5.69 -6.92 10.16
C ARG A 120 -5.91 -6.21 8.81
N ASP A 121 -6.94 -5.39 8.72
CA ASP A 121 -7.27 -4.68 7.49
C ASP A 121 -6.20 -3.62 7.19
N ILE A 122 -5.68 -2.97 8.24
CA ILE A 122 -4.54 -2.05 8.13
C ILE A 122 -3.27 -2.78 7.66
N ALA A 123 -2.99 -4.00 8.15
CA ALA A 123 -1.87 -4.80 7.67
C ALA A 123 -1.99 -5.10 6.16
N THR A 124 -3.18 -5.41 5.69
CA THR A 124 -3.46 -5.61 4.25
C THR A 124 -3.21 -4.32 3.44
N LEU A 125 -3.62 -3.16 3.96
CA LEU A 125 -3.35 -1.87 3.30
C LEU A 125 -1.85 -1.55 3.23
N VAL A 126 -1.07 -1.90 4.25
CA VAL A 126 0.40 -1.76 4.24
C VAL A 126 1.03 -2.67 3.19
N GLU A 127 0.52 -3.88 3.00
CA GLU A 127 0.98 -4.76 1.94
C GLU A 127 0.68 -4.19 0.54
N PHE A 128 -0.50 -3.60 0.34
CA PHE A 128 -0.82 -2.92 -0.92
C PHE A 128 0.07 -1.70 -1.16
N GLU A 129 0.38 -0.94 -0.10
CA GLU A 129 1.33 0.19 -0.17
C GLU A 129 2.70 -0.29 -0.66
N ARG A 130 3.23 -1.39 -0.12
CA ARG A 130 4.49 -1.99 -0.55
C ARG A 130 4.45 -2.39 -2.03
N LYS A 131 3.41 -3.13 -2.46
CA LYS A 131 3.25 -3.56 -3.86
C LYS A 131 3.18 -2.39 -4.84
N LEU A 132 2.44 -1.33 -4.48
CA LEU A 132 2.32 -0.14 -5.31
C LEU A 132 3.66 0.62 -5.43
N ASN A 133 4.46 0.66 -4.37
CA ASN A 133 5.81 1.24 -4.42
C ASN A 133 6.73 0.39 -5.31
N ASP A 134 6.73 -0.95 -5.16
CA ASP A 134 7.49 -1.86 -6.03
C ASP A 134 7.12 -1.66 -7.52
N TYR A 135 5.83 -1.39 -7.82
CA TYR A 135 5.39 -1.10 -9.19
C TYR A 135 5.86 0.28 -9.66
N LEU A 136 5.89 1.30 -8.80
CA LEU A 136 6.41 2.61 -9.15
C LEU A 136 7.92 2.57 -9.42
N ASP A 137 8.67 1.82 -8.60
CA ASP A 137 10.11 1.63 -8.77
C ASP A 137 10.45 0.91 -10.08
N ALA A 138 9.52 0.11 -10.60
CA ALA A 138 9.65 -0.51 -11.91
C ALA A 138 9.19 0.41 -13.05
N LEU A 139 8.01 1.03 -12.94
CA LEU A 139 7.35 1.75 -14.03
C LEU A 139 7.99 3.10 -14.33
N ILE A 140 8.44 3.84 -13.32
CA ILE A 140 9.03 5.18 -13.52
C ILE A 140 10.29 5.10 -14.39
N PRO A 141 11.30 4.29 -14.05
CA PRO A 141 12.49 4.19 -14.90
C PRO A 141 12.21 3.47 -16.24
N THR A 142 11.22 2.56 -16.29
CA THR A 142 10.79 1.95 -17.56
C THR A 142 10.24 3.00 -18.52
N ASN A 143 9.43 3.96 -18.03
CA ASN A 143 8.92 5.05 -18.87
C ASN A 143 10.08 5.90 -19.44
N VAL A 144 11.02 6.26 -18.58
CA VAL A 144 12.21 7.02 -18.99
C VAL A 144 13.03 6.25 -20.05
N ALA A 145 13.19 4.94 -19.88
CA ALA A 145 13.89 4.09 -20.85
C ALA A 145 13.12 4.01 -22.18
N LEU A 146 11.80 3.92 -22.13
CA LEU A 146 10.93 3.88 -23.32
C LEU A 146 10.96 5.20 -24.08
N GLU A 147 10.86 6.34 -23.41
CA GLU A 147 10.96 7.67 -24.02
C GLU A 147 12.32 7.91 -24.69
N ARG A 148 13.41 7.33 -24.14
CA ARG A 148 14.72 7.40 -24.79
C ARG A 148 14.75 6.73 -26.16
N THR A 149 13.88 5.76 -26.43
CA THR A 149 13.78 5.12 -27.76
C THR A 149 13.27 6.10 -28.82
N LEU A 150 12.42 7.06 -28.44
CA LEU A 150 11.90 8.11 -29.33
C LEU A 150 12.95 9.18 -29.66
N ASN A 151 14.01 9.27 -28.86
CA ASN A 151 15.00 10.32 -29.05
C ASN A 151 15.91 10.00 -30.24
N THR A 152 15.68 10.70 -31.36
CA THR A 152 16.44 10.60 -32.60
C THR A 152 17.96 10.81 -32.43
N ARG A 153 18.39 11.45 -31.34
CA ARG A 153 19.81 11.67 -31.06
C ARG A 153 20.56 10.37 -30.75
N TYR A 154 19.90 9.42 -30.11
CA TYR A 154 20.52 8.16 -29.70
C TYR A 154 20.39 7.04 -30.73
N LYS A 155 19.42 7.11 -31.66
CA LYS A 155 19.13 6.10 -32.70
C LYS A 155 19.22 4.65 -32.20
N LEU A 156 18.76 4.43 -30.95
CA LEU A 156 18.88 3.14 -30.26
C LEU A 156 18.12 2.04 -30.99
N ILE A 157 16.90 2.35 -31.44
CA ILE A 157 16.03 1.42 -32.18
C ILE A 157 15.56 2.12 -33.47
N LYS A 158 15.48 1.35 -34.55
CA LYS A 158 14.89 1.85 -35.80
C LYS A 158 13.36 1.83 -35.69
N LEU A 159 12.77 2.97 -35.35
CA LEU A 159 11.33 3.14 -35.27
C LEU A 159 10.79 3.72 -36.59
N GLY A 160 9.78 3.05 -37.18
CA GLY A 160 8.95 3.63 -38.22
C GLY A 160 7.99 4.68 -37.61
N GLU A 161 7.27 5.43 -38.48
CA GLU A 161 6.27 6.40 -37.99
C GLU A 161 5.18 5.73 -37.16
N GLU A 162 4.72 4.56 -37.56
CA GLU A 162 3.72 3.77 -36.85
C GLU A 162 4.26 3.30 -35.46
N ASP A 163 5.51 2.82 -35.43
CA ASP A 163 6.17 2.37 -34.19
C ASP A 163 6.34 3.51 -33.18
N GLN A 164 6.65 4.74 -33.67
CA GLN A 164 6.73 5.93 -32.81
C GLN A 164 5.40 6.23 -32.12
N GLY A 165 4.30 6.17 -32.86
CA GLY A 165 2.96 6.34 -32.29
C GLY A 165 2.66 5.29 -31.21
N ILE A 166 3.03 4.03 -31.43
CA ILE A 166 2.86 2.97 -30.40
C ILE A 166 3.68 3.27 -29.15
N VAL A 167 4.93 3.72 -29.30
CA VAL A 167 5.78 4.06 -28.14
C VAL A 167 5.20 5.25 -27.37
N GLU A 168 4.69 6.27 -28.07
CA GLU A 168 4.02 7.42 -27.42
C GLU A 168 2.79 6.97 -26.65
N ASP A 169 1.93 6.13 -27.21
CA ASP A 169 0.75 5.59 -26.56
C ASP A 169 1.13 4.76 -25.32
N LEU A 170 2.16 3.90 -25.42
CA LEU A 170 2.66 3.13 -24.28
C LEU A 170 3.21 4.03 -23.19
N SER A 171 3.92 5.11 -23.52
CA SER A 171 4.42 6.07 -22.53
C SER A 171 3.27 6.75 -21.79
N VAL A 172 2.24 7.19 -22.51
CA VAL A 172 1.03 7.78 -21.90
C VAL A 172 0.33 6.78 -21.00
N ASP A 173 0.21 5.53 -21.40
CA ASP A 173 -0.39 4.47 -20.60
C ASP A 173 0.41 4.19 -19.32
N ILE A 174 1.73 4.18 -19.39
CA ILE A 174 2.62 4.05 -18.22
C ILE A 174 2.44 5.24 -17.27
N GLU A 175 2.43 6.47 -17.78
CA GLU A 175 2.18 7.67 -16.98
C GLU A 175 0.83 7.64 -16.25
N GLN A 176 -0.22 7.24 -16.95
CA GLN A 176 -1.54 7.06 -16.34
C GLN A 176 -1.53 6.01 -15.23
N LEU A 177 -0.80 4.92 -15.44
CA LEU A 177 -0.68 3.86 -14.45
C LEU A 177 0.13 4.32 -13.23
N ILE A 178 1.22 5.06 -13.43
CA ILE A 178 2.01 5.70 -12.36
C ILE A 178 1.12 6.66 -11.56
N ALA A 179 0.35 7.51 -12.23
CA ALA A 179 -0.58 8.44 -11.58
C ALA A 179 -1.64 7.69 -10.75
N ARG A 180 -2.15 6.57 -11.27
CA ARG A 180 -3.10 5.70 -10.55
C ARG A 180 -2.47 5.05 -9.31
N CYS A 181 -1.24 4.53 -9.39
CA CYS A 181 -0.51 4.01 -8.23
C CYS A 181 -0.33 5.07 -7.16
N LYS A 182 0.14 6.27 -7.52
CA LYS A 182 0.29 7.41 -6.61
C LYS A 182 -1.03 7.83 -5.96
N SER A 183 -2.13 7.81 -6.70
CA SER A 183 -3.47 8.13 -6.19
C SER A 183 -3.92 7.09 -5.16
N LEU A 184 -3.69 5.79 -5.43
CA LEU A 184 -4.03 4.72 -4.49
C LEU A 184 -3.19 4.79 -3.21
N LEU A 185 -1.89 5.09 -3.32
CA LEU A 185 -1.02 5.30 -2.16
C LEU A 185 -1.55 6.41 -1.25
N ARG A 186 -1.95 7.56 -1.82
CA ARG A 186 -2.57 8.66 -1.06
C ARG A 186 -3.87 8.22 -0.39
N THR A 187 -4.70 7.44 -1.08
CA THR A 187 -5.94 6.92 -0.51
C THR A 187 -5.65 6.01 0.68
N ILE A 188 -4.68 5.10 0.57
CA ILE A 188 -4.26 4.21 1.66
C ILE A 188 -3.75 5.01 2.85
N GLN A 189 -2.90 6.02 2.62
CA GLN A 189 -2.39 6.91 3.66
C GLN A 189 -3.52 7.63 4.40
N ASN A 190 -4.46 8.25 3.66
CA ASN A 190 -5.61 8.95 4.25
C ASN A 190 -6.47 8.01 5.11
N VAL A 191 -6.69 6.77 4.67
CA VAL A 191 -7.45 5.77 5.44
C VAL A 191 -6.71 5.40 6.72
N ARG A 192 -5.40 5.19 6.66
CA ARG A 192 -4.58 4.89 7.85
C ARG A 192 -4.62 6.04 8.87
N ASP A 193 -4.54 7.27 8.41
CA ASP A 193 -4.59 8.45 9.27
C ASP A 193 -5.98 8.62 9.90
N SER A 194 -7.04 8.39 9.12
CA SER A 194 -8.40 8.37 9.63
C SER A 194 -8.63 7.26 10.67
N PHE A 195 -8.07 6.06 10.43
CA PHE A 195 -8.13 4.96 11.40
C PHE A 195 -7.43 5.31 12.71
N ARG A 196 -6.24 5.95 12.65
CA ARG A 196 -5.54 6.43 13.85
C ARG A 196 -6.40 7.42 14.63
N ALA A 197 -6.99 8.41 13.95
CA ALA A 197 -7.86 9.38 14.59
C ALA A 197 -9.08 8.73 15.28
N VAL A 198 -9.69 7.71 14.66
CA VAL A 198 -10.78 6.93 15.26
C VAL A 198 -10.28 6.16 16.49
N MET A 199 -9.10 5.54 16.43
CA MET A 199 -8.52 4.82 17.56
C MET A 199 -8.20 5.75 18.73
N ASP A 200 -7.62 6.92 18.45
CA ASP A 200 -7.32 7.95 19.46
C ASP A 200 -8.60 8.45 20.14
N THR A 201 -9.66 8.65 19.36
CA THR A 201 -10.98 9.04 19.91
C THR A 201 -11.54 7.95 20.82
N ARG A 202 -11.49 6.68 20.41
CA ARG A 202 -11.94 5.53 21.24
C ARG A 202 -11.11 5.40 22.52
N LEU A 203 -9.78 5.57 22.41
CA LEU A 203 -8.90 5.56 23.58
C LEU A 203 -9.27 6.65 24.57
N ASN A 204 -9.44 7.89 24.08
CA ASN A 204 -9.84 9.03 24.91
C ASN A 204 -11.21 8.80 25.58
N GLU A 205 -12.18 8.22 24.87
CA GLU A 205 -13.49 7.85 25.43
C GLU A 205 -13.35 6.79 26.54
N THR A 206 -12.57 5.75 26.31
CA THR A 206 -12.29 4.71 27.30
C THR A 206 -11.60 5.28 28.54
N MET A 207 -10.57 6.12 28.35
CA MET A 207 -9.87 6.80 29.44
C MET A 207 -10.81 7.72 30.25
N ARG A 208 -11.70 8.43 29.55
CA ARG A 208 -12.72 9.25 30.20
C ARG A 208 -13.66 8.41 31.07
N ILE A 209 -14.18 7.31 30.55
CA ILE A 209 -15.05 6.39 31.31
C ILE A 209 -14.32 5.86 32.54
N LEU A 210 -13.06 5.43 32.37
CA LEU A 210 -12.25 4.94 33.49
C LEU A 210 -12.02 6.02 34.56
N THR A 211 -11.69 7.24 34.12
CA THR A 211 -11.48 8.39 35.04
C THR A 211 -12.75 8.70 35.82
N VAL A 212 -13.91 8.75 35.14
CA VAL A 212 -15.20 9.00 35.81
C VAL A 212 -15.52 7.88 36.82
N ALA A 213 -15.34 6.61 36.44
CA ALA A 213 -15.55 5.47 37.34
C ALA A 213 -14.60 5.54 38.57
N THR A 214 -13.34 5.88 38.35
CA THR A 214 -12.38 6.04 39.44
C THR A 214 -12.78 7.15 40.41
N LEU A 215 -13.15 8.33 39.89
CA LEU A 215 -13.59 9.45 40.72
C LEU A 215 -14.88 9.13 41.49
N ALA A 216 -15.84 8.44 40.84
CA ALA A 216 -17.11 8.02 41.47
C ALA A 216 -16.87 7.04 42.61
N LEU A 217 -15.82 6.21 42.55
CA LEU A 217 -15.45 5.28 43.63
C LEU A 217 -14.57 5.94 44.69
N THR A 218 -13.69 6.86 44.32
CA THR A 218 -12.74 7.48 45.24
C THR A 218 -13.42 8.37 46.25
N ILE A 219 -14.46 9.14 45.87
CA ILE A 219 -15.16 10.05 46.76
C ILE A 219 -15.87 9.29 47.93
N PRO A 220 -16.67 8.25 47.69
CA PRO A 220 -17.22 7.43 48.76
C PRO A 220 -16.16 6.77 49.67
N THR A 221 -15.07 6.26 49.04
CA THR A 221 -13.97 5.62 49.77
C THR A 221 -13.26 6.61 50.71
N MET A 222 -13.03 7.84 50.20
CA MET A 222 -12.45 8.92 51.02
C MET A 222 -13.36 9.26 52.21
N LEU A 223 -14.69 9.40 51.98
CA LEU A 223 -15.65 9.68 53.06
C LEU A 223 -15.65 8.53 54.09
N ALA A 224 -15.77 7.28 53.61
CA ALA A 224 -15.73 6.13 54.52
C ALA A 224 -14.41 6.05 55.32
N GLY A 225 -13.25 6.39 54.70
CA GLY A 225 -11.98 6.46 55.36
C GLY A 225 -11.88 7.56 56.44
N LEU A 226 -12.42 8.74 56.14
CA LEU A 226 -12.46 9.85 57.11
C LEU A 226 -13.32 9.49 58.32
N PHE A 227 -14.54 8.98 58.12
CA PHE A 227 -15.43 8.58 59.20
C PHE A 227 -15.04 7.26 59.90
N GLY A 228 -14.13 6.49 59.32
CA GLY A 228 -13.50 5.32 59.95
C GLY A 228 -12.30 5.63 60.84
N MET A 229 -11.89 6.87 60.96
CA MET A 229 -10.79 7.25 61.85
C MET A 229 -11.24 7.31 63.30
N ASN A 230 -10.35 6.83 64.23
CA ASN A 230 -10.57 6.92 65.66
C ASN A 230 -10.19 8.30 66.20
N VAL A 231 -10.87 9.35 65.74
CA VAL A 231 -10.67 10.76 66.15
C VAL A 231 -12.00 11.33 66.53
N ASP A 232 -12.03 12.22 67.57
CA ASP A 232 -13.26 12.92 67.95
C ASP A 232 -13.72 13.90 66.89
N PHE A 233 -14.94 13.70 66.39
CA PHE A 233 -15.57 14.60 65.43
C PHE A 233 -16.34 15.71 66.13
N PRO A 234 -16.47 16.92 65.57
CA PRO A 234 -17.21 18.03 66.15
C PRO A 234 -18.72 17.87 66.17
N PHE A 235 -19.23 16.71 65.74
CA PHE A 235 -20.65 16.35 65.72
C PHE A 235 -20.81 14.87 66.10
N ASP A 236 -21.97 14.48 66.62
CA ASP A 236 -22.24 13.14 67.07
C ASP A 236 -22.32 12.16 65.88
N THR A 237 -21.36 11.28 65.77
CA THR A 237 -21.28 10.24 64.72
C THR A 237 -21.68 8.85 65.17
N HIS A 238 -22.07 8.69 66.43
CA HIS A 238 -22.31 7.34 67.05
C HIS A 238 -23.74 6.84 66.87
N GLY A 239 -24.64 7.62 66.22
CA GLY A 239 -26.02 7.20 66.00
C GLY A 239 -26.24 6.41 64.71
N VAL A 240 -27.14 5.46 64.73
CA VAL A 240 -27.56 4.72 63.51
C VAL A 240 -28.00 5.66 62.40
N MET A 241 -28.57 6.82 62.72
CA MET A 241 -28.99 7.85 61.79
C MET A 241 -27.80 8.50 61.08
N ALA A 242 -26.68 8.77 61.80
CA ALA A 242 -25.45 9.32 61.23
C ALA A 242 -24.84 8.38 60.20
N PHE A 243 -24.83 7.09 60.47
CA PHE A 243 -24.39 6.06 59.49
C PHE A 243 -25.16 6.14 58.18
N TRP A 244 -26.51 6.17 58.22
CA TRP A 244 -27.33 6.23 57.00
C TRP A 244 -27.17 7.56 56.24
N ILE A 245 -26.94 8.67 56.93
CA ILE A 245 -26.68 9.97 56.32
C ILE A 245 -25.34 9.95 55.55
N ILE A 246 -24.27 9.38 56.13
CA ILE A 246 -22.99 9.26 55.48
C ILE A 246 -23.05 8.36 54.23
N VAL A 247 -23.76 7.22 54.36
CA VAL A 247 -23.97 6.30 53.22
C VAL A 247 -24.76 7.00 52.11
N ALA A 248 -25.85 7.68 52.45
CA ALA A 248 -26.65 8.41 51.45
C ALA A 248 -25.86 9.53 50.78
N ALA A 249 -25.10 10.34 51.54
CA ALA A 249 -24.24 11.38 51.00
C ALA A 249 -23.15 10.79 50.06
N SER A 250 -22.57 9.66 50.41
CA SER A 250 -21.56 8.96 49.58
C SER A 250 -22.16 8.49 48.26
N ILE A 251 -23.36 7.92 48.26
CA ILE A 251 -24.05 7.48 47.04
C ILE A 251 -24.44 8.66 46.17
N ILE A 252 -24.99 9.73 46.77
CA ILE A 252 -25.44 10.92 46.06
C ILE A 252 -24.23 11.58 45.38
N THR A 253 -23.11 11.74 46.07
CA THR A 253 -21.90 12.34 45.49
C THR A 253 -21.30 11.49 44.37
N ALA A 254 -21.31 10.15 44.51
CA ALA A 254 -20.85 9.24 43.43
C ALA A 254 -21.72 9.39 42.19
N ILE A 255 -23.08 9.38 42.35
CA ILE A 255 -24.02 9.53 41.22
C ILE A 255 -23.91 10.92 40.61
N ALA A 256 -23.82 11.98 41.41
CA ALA A 256 -23.68 13.35 40.94
C ALA A 256 -22.39 13.54 40.13
N THR A 257 -21.28 12.98 40.60
CA THR A 257 -20.00 12.99 39.88
C THR A 257 -20.11 12.25 38.55
N GLY A 258 -20.64 11.04 38.57
CA GLY A 258 -20.83 10.26 37.34
C GLY A 258 -21.71 11.00 36.33
N TYR A 259 -22.86 11.52 36.78
CA TYR A 259 -23.77 12.28 35.91
C TYR A 259 -23.15 13.56 35.34
N TYR A 260 -22.43 14.35 36.13
CA TYR A 260 -21.81 15.60 35.72
C TYR A 260 -20.77 15.35 34.61
N PHE A 261 -19.88 14.38 34.79
CA PHE A 261 -18.82 14.09 33.84
C PHE A 261 -19.31 13.36 32.58
N LEU A 262 -20.37 12.55 32.67
CA LEU A 262 -20.97 11.90 31.50
C LEU A 262 -21.81 12.87 30.65
N LYS A 263 -22.51 13.83 31.31
CA LYS A 263 -23.35 14.82 30.60
C LYS A 263 -22.53 15.92 29.91
N LYS A 264 -21.32 16.23 30.36
CA LYS A 264 -20.47 17.25 29.75
C LYS A 264 -19.80 16.67 28.48
N ARG A 265 -20.62 16.56 27.42
CA ARG A 265 -20.21 16.16 26.05
C ARG A 265 -19.66 17.36 25.30
#